data_4c92ba1cb31ffdcdebff7933e3d14250
#
_entry.id   4c92ba1cb31ffdcdebff7933e3d14250
#
_cell.length_a   1.000
_cell.length_b   1.000
_cell.length_c   1.000
_cell.angle_alpha   90.00
_cell.angle_beta   90.00
_cell.angle_gamma   90.00
#
_symmetry.space_group_name_H-M   'P 1'
#
loop_
_entity.id
_entity.type
_entity.pdbx_description
1 polymer ?
#
loop_
_entity_poly.entity_id
_entity_poly.type
_entity_poly.pdbx_seq_one_letter_code
_entity_poly.pdbx_strand_id
1 'polypeptide(L)'
;MRLSTVDLQKRLNPDKPKGLHMGLTVLIAWLAGAAFILALAPYGIWPVALVSPAILYALLVPAMTGRRAFLIGQAYGTGLWCVGAFWLYTSIHVYGDTPAWLALIMIALMGLGMGLFHGFLALIFNRVVGKQPLSFAALWILQEWMKTWLFTGFPWLFVGYAFTEQYWLSSLAPVAGVFAVSFVAVLLAASIVELLRRRGGYIIPSIALLIISSTLWLINPQWTKPKGTPDLSVSLIQGNIPQDLKWLTEYQIETLKIYATLTRDEWGRDIVLWPESSIPMFQTEAVGFISEMVAMAKETDTTWVTGIPYKDEAAFDASTDKYPPFYNSVVALGAQAEGLYKKQRLVPFGEYIPFQGVLDILPNLAGSQDIMSYSRGSDQQSPLRVRGHNLGAAICYEVAYPDTTRKNAIGTDFLLTISNDAWFGTSAGPLQHLQMVQMRALENGRWFMRATNTGVTAIIDHKGRIVERAPQFERTVLRGDIQARVGNTPFMRFGQYPILFIMTLLLILSYLGKRTKAPVRLVK
;
A
#
# COMPACT_ATOMS: atom_id res chain seq x y z
N MET A 1 -14.80 -70.04 -16.72
CA MET A 1 -14.23 -68.80 -17.29
C MET A 1 -13.72 -67.96 -16.12
N ARG A 2 -12.40 -68.03 -15.77
CA ARG A 2 -11.82 -67.30 -14.65
C ARG A 2 -11.39 -65.92 -15.14
N LEU A 3 -12.09 -64.87 -14.72
CA LEU A 3 -11.66 -63.49 -14.95
C LEU A 3 -10.31 -63.29 -14.28
N SER A 4 -9.36 -62.73 -15.00
CA SER A 4 -8.03 -62.45 -14.47
C SER A 4 -8.09 -61.36 -13.39
N THR A 5 -7.24 -61.48 -12.35
CA THR A 5 -7.11 -60.49 -11.27
C THR A 5 -6.84 -59.07 -11.81
N VAL A 6 -6.32 -58.95 -13.02
CA VAL A 6 -6.04 -57.66 -13.72
C VAL A 6 -7.35 -57.00 -14.17
N ASP A 7 -8.35 -57.78 -14.61
CA ASP A 7 -9.65 -57.24 -15.04
C ASP A 7 -10.53 -56.81 -13.87
N LEU A 8 -10.41 -57.45 -12.70
CA LEU A 8 -11.04 -57.01 -11.46
C LEU A 8 -10.43 -55.72 -10.93
N GLN A 9 -9.10 -55.55 -10.99
CA GLN A 9 -8.45 -54.31 -10.60
C GLN A 9 -8.81 -53.11 -11.50
N LYS A 10 -9.01 -53.32 -12.80
CA LYS A 10 -9.50 -52.27 -13.70
C LYS A 10 -10.97 -51.87 -13.45
N ARG A 11 -11.82 -52.83 -13.03
CA ARG A 11 -13.23 -52.54 -12.70
C ARG A 11 -13.41 -51.89 -11.32
N LEU A 12 -12.48 -52.08 -10.40
CA LEU A 12 -12.50 -51.51 -9.03
C LEU A 12 -11.83 -50.12 -8.94
N ASN A 13 -11.24 -49.64 -10.03
CA ASN A 13 -10.66 -48.31 -10.09
C ASN A 13 -11.38 -47.51 -11.18
N PRO A 14 -12.61 -47.04 -10.92
CA PRO A 14 -13.27 -46.13 -11.83
C PRO A 14 -12.33 -44.93 -12.02
N ASP A 15 -12.11 -44.53 -13.25
CA ASP A 15 -11.22 -43.47 -13.69
C ASP A 15 -11.19 -42.36 -12.66
N LYS A 16 -10.05 -42.20 -11.97
CA LYS A 16 -9.80 -40.98 -11.21
C LYS A 16 -10.06 -39.84 -12.17
N PRO A 17 -10.95 -38.88 -11.86
CA PRO A 17 -11.24 -37.79 -12.76
C PRO A 17 -9.88 -37.23 -13.23
N LYS A 18 -9.63 -37.26 -14.54
CA LYS A 18 -8.40 -36.76 -15.14
C LYS A 18 -8.28 -35.30 -14.66
N GLY A 19 -7.33 -35.04 -13.77
CA GLY A 19 -7.09 -33.67 -13.29
C GLY A 19 -6.85 -32.78 -14.50
N LEU A 20 -7.25 -31.49 -14.39
CA LEU A 20 -7.00 -30.48 -15.42
C LEU A 20 -5.55 -30.56 -15.91
N HIS A 21 -5.38 -30.47 -17.25
CA HIS A 21 -4.05 -30.42 -17.85
C HIS A 21 -3.24 -29.26 -17.19
N MET A 22 -1.96 -29.50 -16.90
CA MET A 22 -1.13 -28.54 -16.14
C MET A 22 -1.12 -27.15 -16.78
N GLY A 23 -1.04 -27.07 -18.09
CA GLY A 23 -1.08 -25.78 -18.80
C GLY A 23 -2.38 -25.01 -18.56
N LEU A 24 -3.53 -25.69 -18.57
CA LEU A 24 -4.82 -25.06 -18.27
C LEU A 24 -4.91 -24.61 -16.81
N THR A 25 -4.38 -25.40 -15.87
CA THR A 25 -4.34 -25.04 -14.45
C THR A 25 -3.50 -23.77 -14.20
N VAL A 26 -2.33 -23.68 -14.84
CA VAL A 26 -1.44 -22.50 -14.79
C VAL A 26 -2.13 -21.28 -15.41
N LEU A 27 -2.80 -21.44 -16.54
CA LEU A 27 -3.55 -20.37 -17.20
C LEU A 27 -4.69 -19.86 -16.32
N ILE A 28 -5.48 -20.74 -15.72
CA ILE A 28 -6.57 -20.37 -14.79
C ILE A 28 -6.01 -19.64 -13.58
N ALA A 29 -4.89 -20.08 -13.02
CA ALA A 29 -4.23 -19.41 -11.90
C ALA A 29 -3.77 -18.00 -12.30
N TRP A 30 -3.14 -17.85 -13.46
CA TRP A 30 -2.70 -16.56 -13.97
C TRP A 30 -3.88 -15.60 -14.18
N LEU A 31 -4.95 -16.05 -14.83
CA LEU A 31 -6.16 -15.26 -15.07
C LEU A 31 -6.85 -14.86 -13.76
N ALA A 32 -6.90 -15.76 -12.77
CA ALA A 32 -7.47 -15.47 -11.46
C ALA A 32 -6.67 -14.39 -10.74
N GLY A 33 -5.32 -14.44 -10.81
CA GLY A 33 -4.46 -13.39 -10.28
C GLY A 33 -4.66 -12.05 -11.01
N ALA A 34 -4.64 -12.08 -12.35
CA ALA A 34 -4.84 -10.90 -13.20
C ALA A 34 -6.20 -10.23 -12.95
N ALA A 35 -7.27 -11.01 -12.78
CA ALA A 35 -8.61 -10.49 -12.52
C ALA A 35 -8.73 -9.75 -11.17
N PHE A 36 -7.81 -9.97 -10.23
CA PHE A 36 -7.87 -9.33 -8.91
C PHE A 36 -7.89 -7.79 -8.97
N ILE A 37 -7.30 -7.18 -10.01
CA ILE A 37 -7.33 -5.72 -10.20
C ILE A 37 -8.76 -5.17 -10.19
N LEU A 38 -9.73 -5.95 -10.67
CA LEU A 38 -11.14 -5.55 -10.70
C LEU A 38 -11.74 -5.35 -9.30
N ALA A 39 -11.12 -5.93 -8.27
CA ALA A 39 -11.53 -5.72 -6.88
C ALA A 39 -11.06 -4.39 -6.29
N LEU A 40 -10.04 -3.78 -6.87
CA LEU A 40 -9.43 -2.54 -6.40
C LEU A 40 -9.95 -1.33 -7.19
N ALA A 41 -9.62 -0.13 -6.70
CA ALA A 41 -9.89 1.09 -7.44
C ALA A 41 -9.16 1.07 -8.80
N PRO A 42 -9.79 1.60 -9.88
CA PRO A 42 -11.07 2.30 -9.93
C PRO A 42 -12.31 1.41 -10.00
N TYR A 43 -12.18 0.10 -10.20
CA TYR A 43 -13.30 -0.78 -10.52
C TYR A 43 -14.18 -1.10 -9.30
N GLY A 44 -13.58 -1.35 -8.12
CA GLY A 44 -14.30 -1.53 -6.85
C GLY A 44 -15.20 -2.77 -6.78
N ILE A 45 -15.03 -3.78 -7.66
CA ILE A 45 -15.83 -5.01 -7.70
C ILE A 45 -15.31 -5.95 -6.59
N TRP A 46 -15.51 -5.55 -5.32
CA TRP A 46 -14.99 -6.25 -4.15
C TRP A 46 -15.21 -7.79 -4.12
N PRO A 47 -16.30 -8.39 -4.68
CA PRO A 47 -16.45 -9.84 -4.66
C PRO A 47 -15.33 -10.58 -5.38
N VAL A 48 -14.66 -9.94 -6.35
CA VAL A 48 -13.49 -10.52 -7.03
C VAL A 48 -12.34 -10.77 -6.05
N ALA A 49 -12.22 -9.98 -4.97
CA ALA A 49 -11.25 -10.20 -3.91
C ALA A 49 -11.50 -11.48 -3.09
N LEU A 50 -12.71 -12.05 -3.16
CA LEU A 50 -13.02 -13.38 -2.63
C LEU A 50 -12.83 -14.47 -3.70
N VAL A 51 -13.31 -14.23 -4.91
CA VAL A 51 -13.28 -15.23 -6.01
C VAL A 51 -11.85 -15.55 -6.43
N SER A 52 -10.99 -14.55 -6.57
CA SER A 52 -9.60 -14.73 -7.01
C SER A 52 -8.80 -15.64 -6.07
N PRO A 53 -8.67 -15.39 -4.75
CA PRO A 53 -7.97 -16.30 -3.85
C PRO A 53 -8.71 -17.63 -3.65
N ALA A 54 -10.04 -17.69 -3.80
CA ALA A 54 -10.80 -18.95 -3.77
C ALA A 54 -10.40 -19.88 -4.92
N ILE A 55 -10.22 -19.33 -6.12
CA ILE A 55 -9.72 -20.10 -7.28
C ILE A 55 -8.32 -20.64 -6.97
N LEU A 56 -7.39 -19.83 -6.49
CA LEU A 56 -6.07 -20.31 -6.15
C LEU A 56 -6.12 -21.42 -5.09
N TYR A 57 -6.91 -21.24 -4.04
CA TYR A 57 -7.10 -22.26 -3.01
C TYR A 57 -7.64 -23.57 -3.61
N ALA A 58 -8.69 -23.48 -4.42
CA ALA A 58 -9.30 -24.64 -5.06
C ALA A 58 -8.32 -25.43 -5.93
N LEU A 59 -7.43 -24.72 -6.65
CA LEU A 59 -6.38 -25.33 -7.48
C LEU A 59 -5.29 -26.01 -6.62
N LEU A 60 -5.02 -25.53 -5.40
CA LEU A 60 -3.95 -26.06 -4.53
C LEU A 60 -4.38 -27.19 -3.60
N VAL A 61 -5.69 -27.34 -3.31
CA VAL A 61 -6.18 -28.37 -2.38
C VAL A 61 -5.95 -29.79 -2.88
N PRO A 62 -6.09 -30.14 -4.18
CA PRO A 62 -5.81 -31.50 -4.66
C PRO A 62 -4.39 -31.96 -4.36
N ALA A 63 -4.19 -33.27 -4.27
CA ALA A 63 -2.86 -33.84 -4.09
C ALA A 63 -1.98 -33.56 -5.31
N MET A 64 -0.81 -32.98 -5.09
CA MET A 64 0.14 -32.66 -6.16
C MET A 64 1.58 -32.58 -5.63
N THR A 65 2.54 -32.55 -6.56
CA THR A 65 3.95 -32.33 -6.21
C THR A 65 4.19 -30.87 -5.79
N GLY A 66 5.20 -30.61 -4.94
CA GLY A 66 5.55 -29.25 -4.55
C GLY A 66 5.90 -28.34 -5.74
N ARG A 67 6.56 -28.89 -6.78
CA ARG A 67 6.87 -28.14 -8.01
C ARG A 67 5.60 -27.67 -8.72
N ARG A 68 4.57 -28.52 -8.83
CA ARG A 68 3.28 -28.13 -9.44
C ARG A 68 2.59 -27.06 -8.61
N ALA A 69 2.56 -27.21 -7.29
CA ALA A 69 1.97 -26.21 -6.40
C ALA A 69 2.69 -24.86 -6.55
N PHE A 70 4.02 -24.87 -6.53
CA PHE A 70 4.82 -23.66 -6.74
C PHE A 70 4.48 -22.97 -8.07
N LEU A 71 4.45 -23.70 -9.18
CA LEU A 71 4.14 -23.13 -10.51
C LEU A 71 2.74 -22.54 -10.59
N ILE A 72 1.75 -23.13 -9.92
CA ILE A 72 0.39 -22.59 -9.83
C ILE A 72 0.38 -21.28 -9.04
N GLY A 73 1.01 -21.25 -7.87
CA GLY A 73 1.12 -20.03 -7.07
C GLY A 73 1.92 -18.94 -7.78
N GLN A 74 3.04 -19.33 -8.43
CA GLN A 74 3.86 -18.41 -9.23
C GLN A 74 3.04 -17.78 -10.37
N ALA A 75 2.29 -18.56 -11.11
CA ALA A 75 1.45 -18.05 -12.20
C ALA A 75 0.39 -17.08 -11.69
N TYR A 76 -0.28 -17.44 -10.59
CA TYR A 76 -1.25 -16.55 -9.94
C TYR A 76 -0.61 -15.21 -9.55
N GLY A 77 0.51 -15.23 -8.83
CA GLY A 77 1.20 -14.02 -8.39
C GLY A 77 1.72 -13.20 -9.58
N THR A 78 2.23 -13.85 -10.62
CA THR A 78 2.67 -13.16 -11.85
C THR A 78 1.50 -12.43 -12.52
N GLY A 79 0.34 -13.09 -12.67
CA GLY A 79 -0.87 -12.45 -13.21
C GLY A 79 -1.33 -11.27 -12.37
N LEU A 80 -1.37 -11.44 -11.05
CA LEU A 80 -1.72 -10.39 -10.08
C LEU A 80 -0.85 -9.13 -10.25
N TRP A 81 0.47 -9.31 -10.32
CA TRP A 81 1.40 -8.19 -10.34
C TRP A 81 1.58 -7.57 -11.72
N CYS A 82 1.63 -8.35 -12.79
CA CYS A 82 1.72 -7.81 -14.14
C CYS A 82 0.52 -6.94 -14.50
N VAL A 83 -0.68 -7.31 -14.05
CA VAL A 83 -1.90 -6.56 -14.36
C VAL A 83 -2.20 -5.53 -13.27
N GLY A 84 -2.11 -5.91 -11.99
CA GLY A 84 -2.44 -5.04 -10.86
C GLY A 84 -1.52 -3.83 -10.70
N ALA A 85 -0.24 -3.97 -11.07
CA ALA A 85 0.74 -2.88 -11.05
C ALA A 85 1.11 -2.40 -12.47
N PHE A 86 0.26 -2.62 -13.48
CA PHE A 86 0.52 -2.20 -14.85
C PHE A 86 0.66 -0.68 -15.01
N TRP A 87 0.17 0.10 -14.05
CA TRP A 87 0.37 1.54 -13.99
C TRP A 87 1.87 1.96 -13.99
N LEU A 88 2.78 1.08 -13.59
CA LEU A 88 4.23 1.28 -13.72
C LEU A 88 4.68 1.47 -15.17
N TYR A 89 3.93 0.95 -16.15
CA TYR A 89 4.22 1.17 -17.56
C TYR A 89 4.26 2.67 -17.91
N THR A 90 3.31 3.44 -17.38
CA THR A 90 3.29 4.90 -17.59
C THR A 90 4.54 5.54 -17.01
N SER A 91 4.94 5.17 -15.79
CA SER A 91 6.14 5.73 -15.15
C SER A 91 7.43 5.37 -15.91
N ILE A 92 7.55 4.13 -16.40
CA ILE A 92 8.77 3.60 -17.04
C ILE A 92 8.86 4.06 -18.51
N HIS A 93 7.76 3.94 -19.25
CA HIS A 93 7.75 4.24 -20.69
C HIS A 93 7.52 5.72 -20.98
N VAL A 94 6.47 6.31 -20.40
CA VAL A 94 6.05 7.68 -20.76
C VAL A 94 6.96 8.73 -20.12
N TYR A 95 7.29 8.57 -18.84
CA TYR A 95 8.10 9.55 -18.10
C TYR A 95 9.57 9.15 -17.92
N GLY A 96 9.89 7.86 -18.07
CA GLY A 96 11.26 7.36 -17.99
C GLY A 96 11.90 7.12 -19.35
N ASP A 97 11.28 7.57 -20.45
CA ASP A 97 11.77 7.48 -21.85
C ASP A 97 12.27 6.08 -22.26
N THR A 98 11.84 5.04 -21.53
CA THR A 98 12.22 3.66 -21.81
C THR A 98 11.44 3.12 -23.00
N PRO A 99 12.06 2.47 -23.99
CA PRO A 99 11.33 1.85 -25.09
C PRO A 99 10.21 0.92 -24.62
N ALA A 100 9.04 0.97 -25.27
CA ALA A 100 7.83 0.22 -24.85
C ALA A 100 8.08 -1.27 -24.61
N TRP A 101 8.82 -1.94 -25.52
CA TRP A 101 9.15 -3.35 -25.38
C TRP A 101 10.00 -3.65 -24.14
N LEU A 102 10.94 -2.76 -23.78
CA LEU A 102 11.76 -2.91 -22.59
C LEU A 102 10.95 -2.66 -21.32
N ALA A 103 10.08 -1.65 -21.30
CA ALA A 103 9.16 -1.38 -20.20
C ALA A 103 8.25 -2.61 -19.93
N LEU A 104 7.72 -3.26 -20.98
CA LEU A 104 6.93 -4.48 -20.85
C LEU A 104 7.74 -5.65 -20.27
N ILE A 105 9.00 -5.80 -20.68
CA ILE A 105 9.90 -6.81 -20.10
C ILE A 105 10.16 -6.52 -18.63
N MET A 106 10.41 -5.26 -18.25
CA MET A 106 10.62 -4.87 -16.86
C MET A 106 9.40 -5.19 -15.99
N ILE A 107 8.17 -4.92 -16.48
CA ILE A 107 6.93 -5.28 -15.79
C ILE A 107 6.78 -6.80 -15.67
N ALA A 108 7.10 -7.55 -16.74
CA ALA A 108 7.05 -9.00 -16.69
C ALA A 108 8.04 -9.59 -15.68
N LEU A 109 9.27 -9.07 -15.63
CA LEU A 109 10.29 -9.48 -14.66
C LEU A 109 9.88 -9.11 -13.22
N MET A 110 9.35 -7.91 -13.01
CA MET A 110 8.79 -7.49 -11.72
C MET A 110 7.65 -8.42 -11.32
N GLY A 111 6.71 -8.71 -12.23
CA GLY A 111 5.60 -9.63 -11.99
C GLY A 111 6.07 -11.05 -11.66
N LEU A 112 7.11 -11.55 -12.34
CA LEU A 112 7.75 -12.83 -12.03
C LEU A 112 8.42 -12.81 -10.65
N GLY A 113 9.16 -11.77 -10.31
CA GLY A 113 9.80 -11.61 -9.00
C GLY A 113 8.78 -11.55 -7.86
N MET A 114 7.76 -10.70 -8.00
CA MET A 114 6.69 -10.58 -7.02
C MET A 114 5.78 -11.82 -6.96
N GLY A 115 5.69 -12.57 -8.06
CA GLY A 115 4.99 -13.85 -8.12
C GLY A 115 5.59 -14.91 -7.19
N LEU A 116 6.89 -14.83 -6.88
CA LEU A 116 7.58 -15.73 -5.96
C LEU A 116 6.91 -15.82 -4.58
N PHE A 117 6.35 -14.71 -4.08
CA PHE A 117 5.62 -14.72 -2.82
C PHE A 117 4.46 -15.73 -2.83
N HIS A 118 3.69 -15.77 -3.91
CA HIS A 118 2.59 -16.72 -4.07
C HIS A 118 3.08 -18.13 -4.44
N GLY A 119 4.19 -18.24 -5.18
CA GLY A 119 4.85 -19.51 -5.48
C GLY A 119 5.31 -20.22 -4.20
N PHE A 120 5.99 -19.50 -3.30
CA PHE A 120 6.42 -20.04 -2.00
C PHE A 120 5.25 -20.29 -1.06
N LEU A 121 4.24 -19.41 -1.02
CA LEU A 121 3.00 -19.67 -0.30
C LEU A 121 2.41 -21.03 -0.71
N ALA A 122 2.24 -21.27 -2.02
CA ALA A 122 1.68 -22.49 -2.55
C ALA A 122 2.54 -23.73 -2.24
N LEU A 123 3.86 -23.59 -2.32
CA LEU A 123 4.81 -24.64 -1.94
C LEU A 123 4.69 -25.04 -0.46
N ILE A 124 4.70 -24.04 0.43
CA ILE A 124 4.60 -24.24 1.88
C ILE A 124 3.22 -24.84 2.23
N PHE A 125 2.15 -24.29 1.66
CA PHE A 125 0.80 -24.80 1.83
C PHE A 125 0.68 -26.29 1.41
N ASN A 126 1.33 -26.65 0.32
CA ASN A 126 1.30 -28.03 -0.16
C ASN A 126 2.16 -29.00 0.67
N ARG A 127 3.36 -28.57 1.08
CA ARG A 127 4.39 -29.45 1.66
C ARG A 127 4.48 -29.40 3.17
N VAL A 128 4.31 -28.24 3.78
CA VAL A 128 4.68 -28.02 5.18
C VAL A 128 3.47 -28.08 6.10
N VAL A 129 2.42 -27.29 5.82
CA VAL A 129 1.24 -27.19 6.69
C VAL A 129 0.08 -28.09 6.25
N GLY A 130 -0.96 -28.18 7.06
CA GLY A 130 -2.21 -28.84 6.68
C GLY A 130 -2.97 -28.03 5.62
N LYS A 131 -3.55 -28.73 4.63
CA LYS A 131 -4.33 -28.10 3.55
C LYS A 131 -5.73 -27.74 4.05
N GLN A 132 -5.83 -26.61 4.72
CA GLN A 132 -7.07 -26.09 5.29
C GLN A 132 -7.14 -24.56 5.18
N PRO A 133 -8.35 -23.95 5.21
CA PRO A 133 -8.55 -22.51 5.00
C PRO A 133 -7.71 -21.62 5.93
N LEU A 134 -7.64 -21.95 7.23
CA LEU A 134 -6.85 -21.19 8.22
C LEU A 134 -5.37 -21.13 7.86
N SER A 135 -4.78 -22.25 7.42
CA SER A 135 -3.36 -22.28 7.03
C SER A 135 -3.10 -21.48 5.77
N PHE A 136 -4.01 -21.53 4.81
CA PHE A 136 -3.91 -20.76 3.57
C PHE A 136 -3.99 -19.26 3.83
N ALA A 137 -5.00 -18.82 4.62
CA ALA A 137 -5.16 -17.42 4.99
C ALA A 137 -3.97 -16.91 5.82
N ALA A 138 -3.45 -17.72 6.77
CA ALA A 138 -2.29 -17.33 7.56
C ALA A 138 -1.02 -17.14 6.70
N LEU A 139 -0.76 -18.05 5.74
CA LEU A 139 0.34 -17.89 4.79
C LEU A 139 0.15 -16.66 3.90
N TRP A 140 -1.10 -16.38 3.52
CA TRP A 140 -1.41 -15.19 2.72
C TRP A 140 -1.03 -13.90 3.45
N ILE A 141 -1.37 -13.79 4.73
CA ILE A 141 -1.04 -12.60 5.52
C ILE A 141 0.47 -12.46 5.72
N LEU A 142 1.17 -13.55 6.00
CA LEU A 142 2.63 -13.47 6.15
C LEU A 142 3.33 -13.01 4.87
N GLN A 143 2.86 -13.45 3.68
CA GLN A 143 3.45 -12.96 2.43
C GLN A 143 3.04 -11.49 2.13
N GLU A 144 1.82 -11.02 2.50
CA GLU A 144 1.48 -9.60 2.42
C GLU A 144 2.38 -8.77 3.34
N TRP A 145 2.61 -9.24 4.56
CA TRP A 145 3.53 -8.58 5.50
C TRP A 145 4.97 -8.56 4.98
N MET A 146 5.49 -9.66 4.44
CA MET A 146 6.85 -9.70 3.86
C MET A 146 7.03 -8.65 2.76
N LYS A 147 6.00 -8.35 1.98
CA LYS A 147 6.02 -7.30 0.97
C LYS A 147 6.15 -5.88 1.55
N THR A 148 6.05 -5.68 2.87
CA THR A 148 6.29 -4.36 3.49
C THR A 148 7.75 -4.08 3.79
N TRP A 149 8.64 -5.06 3.72
CA TRP A 149 10.03 -4.86 4.11
C TRP A 149 11.06 -5.66 3.29
N LEU A 150 10.70 -6.82 2.73
CA LEU A 150 11.65 -7.64 1.98
C LEU A 150 12.04 -6.95 0.67
N PHE A 151 13.35 -6.84 0.40
CA PHE A 151 13.91 -6.11 -0.75
C PHE A 151 13.40 -4.65 -0.84
N THR A 152 13.44 -3.93 0.29
CA THR A 152 12.91 -2.57 0.49
C THR A 152 11.39 -2.47 0.61
N GLY A 153 10.65 -3.48 0.16
CA GLY A 153 9.21 -3.59 0.20
C GLY A 153 8.52 -2.98 -1.02
N PHE A 154 7.40 -3.60 -1.40
CA PHE A 154 6.41 -3.03 -2.33
C PHE A 154 5.01 -3.41 -1.84
N PRO A 155 4.48 -2.70 -0.81
CA PRO A 155 3.23 -3.04 -0.13
C PRO A 155 2.00 -2.58 -0.93
N TRP A 156 1.80 -3.15 -2.09
CA TRP A 156 0.68 -2.88 -3.00
C TRP A 156 -0.20 -4.12 -3.15
N LEU A 157 -1.43 -3.99 -3.66
CA LEU A 157 -2.34 -5.08 -4.00
C LEU A 157 -2.71 -6.01 -2.82
N PHE A 158 -2.84 -5.48 -1.60
CA PHE A 158 -3.35 -6.26 -0.47
C PHE A 158 -4.85 -6.49 -0.62
N VAL A 159 -5.29 -7.70 -0.28
CA VAL A 159 -6.71 -8.09 -0.38
C VAL A 159 -7.61 -7.16 0.44
N GLY A 160 -7.15 -6.73 1.60
CA GLY A 160 -7.92 -5.87 2.49
C GLY A 160 -8.30 -4.51 1.89
N TYR A 161 -7.54 -3.99 0.92
CA TYR A 161 -7.87 -2.72 0.27
C TYR A 161 -9.20 -2.78 -0.51
N ALA A 162 -9.54 -3.94 -1.09
CA ALA A 162 -10.82 -4.12 -1.79
C ALA A 162 -12.05 -3.90 -0.88
N PHE A 163 -11.86 -3.94 0.43
CA PHE A 163 -12.93 -3.80 1.42
C PHE A 163 -12.90 -2.46 2.15
N THR A 164 -12.12 -1.49 1.71
CA THR A 164 -11.98 -0.19 2.40
C THR A 164 -13.33 0.49 2.62
N GLU A 165 -14.22 0.45 1.64
CA GLU A 165 -15.58 1.01 1.71
C GLU A 165 -16.65 -0.01 2.16
N GLN A 166 -16.24 -1.25 2.44
CA GLN A 166 -17.13 -2.32 2.92
C GLN A 166 -17.06 -2.39 4.45
N TYR A 167 -17.74 -1.46 5.14
CA TYR A 167 -17.62 -1.25 6.59
C TYR A 167 -17.90 -2.47 7.45
N TRP A 168 -18.72 -3.41 6.97
CA TRP A 168 -18.97 -4.69 7.63
C TRP A 168 -17.70 -5.55 7.79
N LEU A 169 -16.66 -5.31 7.00
CA LEU A 169 -15.36 -6.01 7.11
C LEU A 169 -14.22 -5.05 7.51
N SER A 170 -14.18 -3.84 6.97
CA SER A 170 -13.13 -2.87 7.27
C SER A 170 -13.17 -2.33 8.70
N SER A 171 -14.25 -2.57 9.46
CA SER A 171 -14.33 -2.32 10.91
C SER A 171 -13.26 -3.06 11.73
N LEU A 172 -12.60 -4.07 11.17
CA LEU A 172 -11.43 -4.72 11.75
C LEU A 172 -10.14 -3.90 11.59
N ALA A 173 -10.08 -2.94 10.67
CA ALA A 173 -8.87 -2.18 10.41
C ALA A 173 -8.39 -1.35 11.62
N PRO A 174 -9.25 -0.64 12.39
CA PRO A 174 -8.82 0.01 13.62
C PRO A 174 -8.31 -0.95 14.70
N VAL A 175 -8.67 -2.25 14.61
CA VAL A 175 -8.28 -3.27 15.60
C VAL A 175 -6.91 -3.85 15.28
N ALA A 176 -6.69 -4.31 14.04
CA ALA A 176 -5.47 -5.04 13.68
C ALA A 176 -4.97 -4.74 12.23
N GLY A 177 -5.38 -3.61 11.67
CA GLY A 177 -4.91 -3.10 10.38
C GLY A 177 -5.49 -3.84 9.17
N VAL A 178 -5.02 -3.45 7.99
CA VAL A 178 -5.41 -4.04 6.70
C VAL A 178 -5.21 -5.56 6.65
N PHE A 179 -4.23 -6.08 7.39
CA PHE A 179 -3.94 -7.52 7.44
C PHE A 179 -5.07 -8.33 8.08
N ALA A 180 -5.79 -7.77 9.07
CA ALA A 180 -6.96 -8.43 9.64
C ALA A 180 -8.11 -8.50 8.63
N VAL A 181 -8.32 -7.44 7.86
CA VAL A 181 -9.29 -7.40 6.77
C VAL A 181 -8.95 -8.43 5.69
N SER A 182 -7.68 -8.44 5.24
CA SER A 182 -7.17 -9.44 4.28
C SER A 182 -7.36 -10.86 4.81
N PHE A 183 -7.04 -11.12 6.10
CA PHE A 183 -7.16 -12.45 6.70
C PHE A 183 -8.57 -12.98 6.63
N VAL A 184 -9.55 -12.20 7.08
CA VAL A 184 -10.96 -12.64 7.09
C VAL A 184 -11.48 -12.83 5.67
N ALA A 185 -11.13 -11.97 4.73
CA ALA A 185 -11.51 -12.10 3.33
C ALA A 185 -10.96 -13.40 2.70
N VAL A 186 -9.65 -13.67 2.86
CA VAL A 186 -9.01 -14.86 2.30
C VAL A 186 -9.49 -16.15 3.00
N LEU A 187 -9.71 -16.09 4.32
CA LEU A 187 -10.28 -17.20 5.08
C LEU A 187 -11.68 -17.54 4.58
N LEU A 188 -12.54 -16.53 4.40
CA LEU A 188 -13.88 -16.71 3.85
C LEU A 188 -13.84 -17.31 2.45
N ALA A 189 -12.98 -16.80 1.56
CA ALA A 189 -12.79 -17.30 0.21
C ALA A 189 -12.43 -18.80 0.19
N ALA A 190 -11.45 -19.20 1.01
CA ALA A 190 -11.02 -20.60 1.11
C ALA A 190 -12.10 -21.48 1.77
N SER A 191 -12.82 -20.95 2.78
CA SER A 191 -13.88 -21.68 3.49
C SER A 191 -15.10 -21.95 2.60
N ILE A 192 -15.45 -21.02 1.71
CA ILE A 192 -16.50 -21.22 0.70
C ILE A 192 -16.16 -22.39 -0.20
N VAL A 193 -14.90 -22.52 -0.64
CA VAL A 193 -14.46 -23.67 -1.44
C VAL A 193 -14.64 -25.00 -0.67
N GLU A 194 -14.29 -25.04 0.63
CA GLU A 194 -14.49 -26.25 1.43
C GLU A 194 -15.97 -26.56 1.67
N LEU A 195 -16.82 -25.53 1.79
CA LEU A 195 -18.27 -25.70 1.87
C LEU A 195 -18.83 -26.34 0.59
N LEU A 196 -18.41 -25.87 -0.58
CA LEU A 196 -18.78 -26.45 -1.88
C LEU A 196 -18.28 -27.90 -2.03
N ARG A 197 -17.19 -28.25 -1.35
CA ARG A 197 -16.66 -29.61 -1.24
C ARG A 197 -17.35 -30.47 -0.16
N ARG A 198 -18.46 -29.98 0.40
CA ARG A 198 -19.24 -30.62 1.47
C ARG A 198 -18.46 -30.83 2.78
N ARG A 199 -17.51 -29.92 3.08
CA ARG A 199 -16.72 -29.89 4.32
C ARG A 199 -17.11 -28.66 5.16
N GLY A 200 -18.39 -28.56 5.53
CA GLY A 200 -19.01 -27.40 6.13
C GLY A 200 -18.37 -26.91 7.44
N GLY A 201 -17.71 -27.78 8.22
CA GLY A 201 -17.08 -27.35 9.48
C GLY A 201 -16.00 -26.26 9.33
N TYR A 202 -15.38 -26.13 8.15
CA TYR A 202 -14.35 -25.11 7.90
C TYR A 202 -14.90 -23.69 7.75
N ILE A 203 -16.22 -23.50 7.57
CA ILE A 203 -16.84 -22.16 7.46
C ILE A 203 -17.03 -21.50 8.83
N ILE A 204 -17.06 -22.27 9.93
CA ILE A 204 -17.36 -21.75 11.27
C ILE A 204 -16.42 -20.62 11.70
N PRO A 205 -15.06 -20.71 11.58
CA PRO A 205 -14.17 -19.60 11.92
C PRO A 205 -14.46 -18.34 11.12
N SER A 206 -14.79 -18.48 9.82
CA SER A 206 -15.13 -17.34 8.96
C SER A 206 -16.41 -16.65 9.43
N ILE A 207 -17.46 -17.43 9.74
CA ILE A 207 -18.73 -16.89 10.27
C ILE A 207 -18.49 -16.18 11.60
N ALA A 208 -17.72 -16.77 12.51
CA ALA A 208 -17.41 -16.15 13.81
C ALA A 208 -16.72 -14.80 13.64
N LEU A 209 -15.72 -14.71 12.76
CA LEU A 209 -15.00 -13.47 12.48
C LEU A 209 -15.88 -12.43 11.76
N LEU A 210 -16.77 -12.86 10.87
CA LEU A 210 -17.75 -11.97 10.23
C LEU A 210 -18.75 -11.43 11.25
N ILE A 211 -19.21 -12.24 12.20
CA ILE A 211 -20.07 -11.78 13.29
C ILE A 211 -19.32 -10.74 14.13
N ILE A 212 -18.07 -11.00 14.51
CA ILE A 212 -17.24 -10.05 15.27
C ILE A 212 -17.09 -8.74 14.49
N SER A 213 -16.74 -8.81 13.20
CA SER A 213 -16.58 -7.63 12.35
C SER A 213 -17.88 -6.84 12.21
N SER A 214 -18.98 -7.51 11.93
CA SER A 214 -20.30 -6.87 11.82
C SER A 214 -20.75 -6.26 13.16
N THR A 215 -20.45 -6.92 14.28
CA THR A 215 -20.71 -6.40 15.63
C THR A 215 -19.92 -5.12 15.89
N LEU A 216 -18.63 -5.10 15.54
CA LEU A 216 -17.81 -3.89 15.62
C LEU A 216 -18.35 -2.76 14.75
N TRP A 217 -18.83 -3.07 13.56
CA TRP A 217 -19.46 -2.08 12.69
C TRP A 217 -20.74 -1.52 13.29
N LEU A 218 -21.62 -2.37 13.84
CA LEU A 218 -22.89 -1.96 14.44
C LEU A 218 -22.70 -1.17 15.75
N ILE A 219 -21.82 -1.63 16.64
CA ILE A 219 -21.51 -0.94 17.91
C ILE A 219 -20.77 0.37 17.63
N ASN A 220 -19.97 0.43 16.52
CA ASN A 220 -19.19 1.60 16.10
C ASN A 220 -18.36 2.19 17.24
N PRO A 221 -17.43 1.43 17.84
CA PRO A 221 -16.67 1.88 19.01
C PRO A 221 -15.87 3.15 18.69
N GLN A 222 -15.99 4.13 19.57
CA GLN A 222 -15.31 5.41 19.42
C GLN A 222 -13.86 5.30 19.95
N TRP A 223 -12.98 4.67 19.18
CA TRP A 223 -11.55 4.52 19.53
C TRP A 223 -10.84 5.85 19.70
N THR A 224 -11.27 6.85 18.93
CA THR A 224 -10.78 8.23 19.00
C THR A 224 -11.96 9.17 19.15
N LYS A 225 -11.71 10.34 19.78
CA LYS A 225 -12.74 11.34 20.05
C LYS A 225 -12.31 12.71 19.52
N PRO A 226 -13.25 13.60 19.15
CA PRO A 226 -12.92 14.99 18.88
C PRO A 226 -12.12 15.60 20.03
N LYS A 227 -11.16 16.48 19.73
CA LYS A 227 -10.29 17.14 20.74
C LYS A 227 -10.98 18.29 21.47
N GLY A 228 -12.23 18.59 21.18
CA GLY A 228 -13.01 19.66 21.83
C GLY A 228 -12.71 21.07 21.29
N THR A 229 -11.95 21.19 20.21
CA THR A 229 -11.70 22.42 19.45
C THR A 229 -12.67 22.51 18.28
N PRO A 230 -12.95 23.73 17.75
CA PRO A 230 -13.61 23.87 16.45
C PRO A 230 -12.87 23.08 15.36
N ASP A 231 -13.58 22.66 14.33
CA ASP A 231 -12.95 22.08 13.15
C ASP A 231 -12.06 23.14 12.48
N LEU A 232 -10.93 22.72 11.92
CA LEU A 232 -9.98 23.60 11.25
C LEU A 232 -10.33 23.72 9.77
N SER A 233 -10.44 24.96 9.29
CA SER A 233 -10.66 25.24 7.87
C SER A 233 -9.39 24.98 7.07
N VAL A 234 -9.49 24.22 5.99
CA VAL A 234 -8.33 23.83 5.18
C VAL A 234 -8.54 24.11 3.69
N SER A 235 -7.45 24.48 3.01
CA SER A 235 -7.39 24.58 1.55
C SER A 235 -6.24 23.75 1.02
N LEU A 236 -6.56 22.75 0.19
CA LEU A 236 -5.60 21.86 -0.43
C LEU A 236 -5.42 22.27 -1.89
N ILE A 237 -4.20 22.66 -2.23
CA ILE A 237 -3.89 23.24 -3.55
C ILE A 237 -3.49 22.13 -4.53
N GLN A 238 -4.12 22.10 -5.70
CA GLN A 238 -3.80 21.19 -6.81
C GLN A 238 -3.31 21.99 -8.00
N GLY A 239 -1.99 22.00 -8.24
CA GLY A 239 -1.36 22.84 -9.25
C GLY A 239 -1.52 22.31 -10.67
N ASN A 240 -1.73 21.01 -10.83
CA ASN A 240 -1.77 20.32 -12.13
C ASN A 240 -0.58 20.68 -13.03
N ILE A 241 0.62 20.60 -12.48
CA ILE A 241 1.86 20.84 -13.20
C ILE A 241 2.24 19.58 -13.98
N PRO A 242 2.44 19.65 -15.30
CA PRO A 242 2.92 18.50 -16.10
C PRO A 242 4.26 17.97 -15.60
N GLN A 243 4.40 16.63 -15.56
CA GLN A 243 5.58 15.99 -14.98
C GLN A 243 6.87 16.28 -15.74
N ASP A 244 6.79 16.37 -17.04
CA ASP A 244 7.89 16.69 -17.96
C ASP A 244 8.41 18.13 -17.82
N LEU A 245 7.57 19.06 -17.35
CA LEU A 245 7.93 20.46 -17.14
C LEU A 245 8.38 20.78 -15.73
N LYS A 246 7.96 19.97 -14.75
CA LYS A 246 8.08 20.30 -13.33
C LYS A 246 9.49 20.61 -12.86
N TRP A 247 10.49 19.93 -13.42
CA TRP A 247 11.88 20.06 -13.00
C TRP A 247 12.74 20.91 -13.94
N LEU A 248 12.16 21.45 -15.02
CA LEU A 248 12.85 22.33 -15.92
C LEU A 248 13.08 23.68 -15.25
N THR A 249 14.32 24.18 -15.27
CA THR A 249 14.71 25.45 -14.62
C THR A 249 13.87 26.62 -15.13
N GLU A 250 13.59 26.64 -16.43
CA GLU A 250 12.75 27.67 -17.07
C GLU A 250 11.28 27.63 -16.63
N TYR A 251 10.80 26.48 -16.10
CA TYR A 251 9.41 26.33 -15.66
C TYR A 251 9.25 26.48 -14.13
N GLN A 252 10.34 26.54 -13.37
CA GLN A 252 10.29 26.66 -11.91
C GLN A 252 9.53 27.89 -11.44
N ILE A 253 9.83 29.05 -12.01
CA ILE A 253 9.17 30.33 -11.65
C ILE A 253 7.69 30.31 -12.01
N GLU A 254 7.32 29.73 -13.16
CA GLU A 254 5.92 29.60 -13.55
C GLU A 254 5.15 28.67 -12.59
N THR A 255 5.78 27.58 -12.15
CA THR A 255 5.23 26.69 -11.13
C THR A 255 4.93 27.44 -9.83
N LEU A 256 5.89 28.24 -9.33
CA LEU A 256 5.69 29.06 -8.12
C LEU A 256 4.54 30.07 -8.29
N LYS A 257 4.44 30.74 -9.45
CA LYS A 257 3.33 31.67 -9.75
C LYS A 257 1.98 30.97 -9.76
N ILE A 258 1.88 29.77 -10.33
CA ILE A 258 0.65 28.98 -10.34
C ILE A 258 0.19 28.70 -8.91
N TYR A 259 1.08 28.18 -8.06
CA TYR A 259 0.75 27.88 -6.66
C TYR A 259 0.41 29.15 -5.86
N ALA A 260 1.17 30.22 -6.01
CA ALA A 260 0.89 31.50 -5.35
C ALA A 260 -0.47 32.08 -5.81
N THR A 261 -0.81 31.99 -7.11
CA THR A 261 -2.07 32.47 -7.63
C THR A 261 -3.26 31.67 -7.08
N LEU A 262 -3.16 30.33 -7.04
CA LEU A 262 -4.19 29.48 -6.47
C LEU A 262 -4.37 29.69 -4.96
N THR A 263 -3.33 30.14 -4.27
CA THR A 263 -3.36 30.39 -2.83
C THR A 263 -3.91 31.78 -2.49
N ARG A 264 -3.97 32.72 -3.42
CA ARG A 264 -4.28 34.14 -3.16
C ARG A 264 -5.55 34.33 -2.33
N ASP A 265 -6.62 33.62 -2.66
CA ASP A 265 -7.93 33.74 -2.02
C ASP A 265 -8.09 32.77 -0.83
N GLU A 266 -7.04 32.03 -0.48
CA GLU A 266 -7.06 31.03 0.61
C GLU A 266 -6.37 31.54 1.89
N TRP A 267 -5.71 32.69 1.82
CA TRP A 267 -5.17 33.34 3.00
C TRP A 267 -6.28 33.73 3.98
N GLY A 268 -6.11 33.42 5.26
CA GLY A 268 -7.15 33.51 6.29
C GLY A 268 -7.78 32.16 6.63
N ARG A 269 -7.48 31.09 5.88
CA ARG A 269 -7.78 29.71 6.30
C ARG A 269 -6.81 29.25 7.38
N ASP A 270 -7.23 28.32 8.23
CA ASP A 270 -6.34 27.79 9.28
C ASP A 270 -5.12 27.10 8.69
N ILE A 271 -5.32 26.29 7.62
CA ILE A 271 -4.26 25.54 6.97
C ILE A 271 -4.39 25.66 5.43
N VAL A 272 -3.31 26.06 4.78
CA VAL A 272 -3.12 25.91 3.35
C VAL A 272 -2.07 24.84 3.09
N LEU A 273 -2.43 23.79 2.36
CA LEU A 273 -1.58 22.64 2.09
C LEU A 273 -1.23 22.53 0.61
N TRP A 274 0.06 22.56 0.30
CA TRP A 274 0.60 22.34 -1.04
C TRP A 274 1.14 20.91 -1.21
N PRO A 275 1.10 20.34 -2.42
CA PRO A 275 1.52 18.97 -2.67
C PRO A 275 3.04 18.76 -2.60
N GLU A 276 3.46 17.51 -2.85
CA GLU A 276 4.86 17.07 -2.89
C GLU A 276 5.66 17.85 -3.94
N SER A 277 6.84 18.36 -3.51
CA SER A 277 7.73 19.14 -4.37
C SER A 277 7.01 20.24 -5.17
N SER A 278 6.07 20.94 -4.51
CA SER A 278 5.37 22.08 -5.09
C SER A 278 6.31 23.29 -5.32
N ILE A 279 7.40 23.34 -4.55
CA ILE A 279 8.53 24.21 -4.80
C ILE A 279 9.62 23.32 -5.44
N PRO A 280 9.82 23.38 -6.77
CA PRO A 280 10.70 22.45 -7.49
C PRO A 280 12.17 22.92 -7.49
N MET A 281 12.66 23.39 -6.35
CA MET A 281 14.05 23.81 -6.10
C MET A 281 14.38 23.65 -4.61
N PHE A 282 15.65 23.68 -4.26
CA PHE A 282 16.04 23.61 -2.86
C PHE A 282 15.58 24.84 -2.06
N GLN A 283 15.36 24.65 -0.77
CA GLN A 283 14.94 25.74 0.13
C GLN A 283 15.93 26.92 0.13
N THR A 284 17.22 26.65 -0.08
CA THR A 284 18.27 27.66 -0.16
C THR A 284 18.18 28.52 -1.42
N GLU A 285 17.61 28.02 -2.49
CA GLU A 285 17.40 28.71 -3.76
C GLU A 285 16.08 29.50 -3.75
N ALA A 286 15.08 29.01 -3.00
CA ALA A 286 13.75 29.60 -2.91
C ALA A 286 13.56 30.60 -1.76
N VAL A 287 14.63 31.04 -1.06
CA VAL A 287 14.55 31.85 0.17
C VAL A 287 13.67 33.08 0.02
N GLY A 288 13.81 33.84 -1.08
CA GLY A 288 13.04 35.05 -1.31
C GLY A 288 11.54 34.75 -1.42
N PHE A 289 11.18 33.77 -2.24
CA PHE A 289 9.80 33.34 -2.40
C PHE A 289 9.19 32.78 -1.10
N ILE A 290 9.93 31.92 -0.40
CA ILE A 290 9.47 31.36 0.88
C ILE A 290 9.24 32.47 1.90
N SER A 291 10.14 33.47 1.98
CA SER A 291 10.01 34.59 2.91
C SER A 291 8.77 35.43 2.65
N GLU A 292 8.46 35.69 1.38
CA GLU A 292 7.26 36.41 0.96
C GLU A 292 5.98 35.64 1.33
N MET A 293 5.92 34.34 1.01
CA MET A 293 4.78 33.49 1.36
C MET A 293 4.57 33.37 2.88
N VAL A 294 5.67 33.26 3.66
CA VAL A 294 5.64 33.23 5.12
C VAL A 294 5.13 34.54 5.71
N ALA A 295 5.53 35.69 5.13
CA ALA A 295 5.02 37.00 5.56
C ALA A 295 3.51 37.09 5.38
N MET A 296 2.99 36.74 4.21
CA MET A 296 1.55 36.69 3.92
C MET A 296 0.80 35.72 4.84
N ALA A 297 1.34 34.54 5.06
CA ALA A 297 0.77 33.54 5.96
C ALA A 297 0.66 34.05 7.40
N LYS A 298 1.68 34.78 7.88
CA LYS A 298 1.67 35.38 9.23
C LYS A 298 0.69 36.53 9.35
N GLU A 299 0.62 37.39 8.34
CA GLU A 299 -0.29 38.54 8.29
C GLU A 299 -1.76 38.11 8.35
N THR A 300 -2.08 36.97 7.72
CA THR A 300 -3.45 36.42 7.62
C THR A 300 -3.76 35.34 8.66
N ASP A 301 -2.88 35.13 9.62
CA ASP A 301 -2.96 34.06 10.65
C ASP A 301 -3.18 32.67 10.03
N THR A 302 -2.51 32.36 8.91
CA THR A 302 -2.57 31.08 8.19
C THR A 302 -1.34 30.23 8.48
N THR A 303 -1.51 28.94 8.71
CA THR A 303 -0.43 27.96 8.61
C THR A 303 -0.29 27.48 7.18
N TRP A 304 0.88 27.65 6.59
CA TRP A 304 1.22 27.15 5.26
C TRP A 304 2.10 25.90 5.36
N VAL A 305 1.62 24.79 4.81
CA VAL A 305 2.33 23.50 4.76
C VAL A 305 2.66 23.18 3.31
N THR A 306 3.93 22.91 3.01
CA THR A 306 4.38 22.72 1.64
C THR A 306 5.42 21.62 1.48
N GLY A 307 5.36 20.91 0.35
CA GLY A 307 6.39 19.97 -0.06
C GLY A 307 7.56 20.67 -0.76
N ILE A 308 8.79 20.39 -0.33
CA ILE A 308 10.01 21.00 -0.85
C ILE A 308 11.20 20.04 -0.75
N PRO A 309 12.11 19.99 -1.74
CA PRO A 309 13.42 19.40 -1.58
C PRO A 309 14.23 20.19 -0.55
N TYR A 310 14.70 19.51 0.50
CA TYR A 310 15.43 20.13 1.59
C TYR A 310 16.87 19.66 1.62
N LYS A 311 17.81 20.59 1.48
CA LYS A 311 19.25 20.35 1.55
C LYS A 311 19.75 20.65 2.95
N ASP A 312 20.35 19.67 3.61
CA ASP A 312 20.80 19.78 5.01
C ASP A 312 22.29 20.10 5.05
N GLU A 313 22.60 21.40 4.96
CA GLU A 313 23.99 21.89 5.02
C GLU A 313 24.64 21.61 6.39
N ALA A 314 23.85 21.54 7.47
CA ALA A 314 24.38 21.28 8.81
C ALA A 314 24.77 19.81 9.02
N ALA A 315 24.22 18.89 8.25
CA ALA A 315 24.53 17.47 8.28
C ALA A 315 25.64 17.06 7.30
N PHE A 316 26.24 18.03 6.59
CA PHE A 316 27.29 17.78 5.63
C PHE A 316 28.63 17.49 6.30
N ASP A 317 29.22 16.32 5.99
CA ASP A 317 30.58 15.96 6.37
C ASP A 317 31.44 15.80 5.11
N ALA A 318 32.25 16.81 4.83
CA ALA A 318 33.12 16.83 3.65
C ALA A 318 34.19 15.71 3.64
N SER A 319 34.41 15.01 4.76
CA SER A 319 35.34 13.87 4.84
C SER A 319 34.72 12.55 4.31
N THR A 320 33.39 12.43 4.35
CA THR A 320 32.64 11.23 3.95
C THR A 320 31.73 11.46 2.77
N ASP A 321 31.27 12.68 2.55
CA ASP A 321 30.23 13.00 1.60
C ASP A 321 30.74 13.89 0.48
N LYS A 322 30.29 13.63 -0.75
CA LYS A 322 30.59 14.48 -1.92
C LYS A 322 29.72 15.74 -1.94
N TYR A 323 28.47 15.64 -1.42
CA TYR A 323 27.47 16.71 -1.38
C TYR A 323 26.70 16.65 -0.07
N PRO A 324 26.15 17.79 0.42
CA PRO A 324 25.21 17.78 1.53
C PRO A 324 24.03 16.84 1.28
N PRO A 325 23.60 16.06 2.29
CA PRO A 325 22.42 15.21 2.15
C PRO A 325 21.17 16.06 1.87
N PHE A 326 20.33 15.60 0.95
CA PHE A 326 19.10 16.27 0.62
C PHE A 326 17.91 15.30 0.68
N TYR A 327 16.76 15.83 1.05
CA TYR A 327 15.57 15.07 1.40
C TYR A 327 14.36 15.56 0.62
N ASN A 328 13.50 14.62 0.22
CA ASN A 328 12.11 14.94 -0.08
C ASN A 328 11.41 15.25 1.25
N SER A 329 10.82 16.42 1.40
CA SER A 329 10.34 16.88 2.70
C SER A 329 9.03 17.65 2.63
N VAL A 330 8.38 17.78 3.79
CA VAL A 330 7.26 18.68 4.03
C VAL A 330 7.60 19.56 5.22
N VAL A 331 7.32 20.86 5.11
CA VAL A 331 7.60 21.87 6.11
C VAL A 331 6.34 22.65 6.46
N ALA A 332 6.16 22.96 7.75
CA ALA A 332 5.10 23.83 8.25
C ALA A 332 5.65 25.22 8.55
N LEU A 333 5.08 26.24 7.92
CA LEU A 333 5.54 27.62 7.93
C LEU A 333 4.36 28.59 8.21
N GLY A 334 4.67 29.85 8.47
CA GLY A 334 3.66 30.91 8.65
C GLY A 334 3.22 31.07 10.10
N ALA A 335 1.92 31.29 10.33
CA ALA A 335 1.38 31.51 11.67
C ALA A 335 1.21 30.18 12.39
N GLN A 336 1.59 30.14 13.68
CA GLN A 336 1.42 29.00 14.58
C GLN A 336 1.89 27.66 13.96
N ALA A 337 3.01 27.70 13.22
CA ALA A 337 3.55 26.59 12.44
C ALA A 337 5.02 26.34 12.80
N GLU A 338 5.38 25.06 12.95
CA GLU A 338 6.74 24.63 13.20
C GLU A 338 6.95 23.19 12.72
N GLY A 339 8.12 22.90 12.20
CA GLY A 339 8.59 21.55 11.96
C GLY A 339 8.88 21.25 10.49
N LEU A 340 9.72 20.24 10.33
CA LEU A 340 10.18 19.67 9.07
C LEU A 340 10.10 18.15 9.20
N TYR A 341 9.45 17.51 8.23
CA TYR A 341 9.43 16.06 8.09
C TYR A 341 10.19 15.66 6.83
N LYS A 342 11.16 14.76 6.96
CA LYS A 342 11.99 14.21 5.90
C LYS A 342 11.50 12.81 5.55
N LYS A 343 11.26 12.53 4.27
CA LYS A 343 10.72 11.25 3.79
C LYS A 343 11.55 10.05 4.25
N GLN A 344 10.90 9.06 4.86
CA GLN A 344 11.54 7.85 5.44
C GLN A 344 11.56 6.68 4.44
N ARG A 345 10.55 6.56 3.58
CA ARG A 345 10.40 5.48 2.61
C ARG A 345 10.52 6.02 1.19
N LEU A 346 11.71 5.86 0.64
CA LEU A 346 12.02 6.32 -0.70
C LEU A 346 11.48 5.36 -1.77
N VAL A 347 11.12 5.91 -2.92
CA VAL A 347 10.66 5.14 -4.08
C VAL A 347 11.87 4.50 -4.78
N PRO A 348 11.92 3.15 -4.87
CA PRO A 348 12.98 2.48 -5.59
C PRO A 348 13.03 2.92 -7.06
N PHE A 349 14.21 3.15 -7.59
CA PHE A 349 14.50 3.64 -8.95
C PHE A 349 13.98 5.05 -9.28
N GLY A 350 13.18 5.66 -8.41
CA GLY A 350 12.71 7.04 -8.58
C GLY A 350 13.44 8.04 -7.68
N GLU A 351 13.74 7.65 -6.44
CA GLU A 351 14.41 8.50 -5.46
C GLU A 351 15.77 7.96 -5.01
N TYR A 352 16.03 6.69 -5.24
CA TYR A 352 17.32 6.03 -5.02
C TYR A 352 17.45 4.78 -5.89
N ILE A 353 18.67 4.32 -6.12
CA ILE A 353 18.94 3.07 -6.84
C ILE A 353 19.14 1.94 -5.82
N PRO A 354 18.20 0.96 -5.76
CA PRO A 354 18.40 -0.18 -4.86
C PRO A 354 19.55 -1.06 -5.35
N PHE A 355 20.32 -1.64 -4.39
CA PHE A 355 21.46 -2.52 -4.67
C PHE A 355 22.57 -1.88 -5.54
N GLN A 356 22.78 -0.58 -5.41
CA GLN A 356 23.75 0.18 -6.21
C GLN A 356 25.13 -0.52 -6.26
N GLY A 357 25.66 -1.01 -5.13
CA GLY A 357 26.95 -1.71 -5.11
C GLY A 357 27.00 -3.02 -5.93
N VAL A 358 25.85 -3.63 -6.25
CA VAL A 358 25.77 -4.78 -7.17
C VAL A 358 25.65 -4.30 -8.62
N LEU A 359 24.97 -3.19 -8.85
CA LEU A 359 24.78 -2.60 -10.18
C LEU A 359 26.08 -1.93 -10.68
N ASP A 360 26.91 -1.42 -9.78
CA ASP A 360 28.22 -0.83 -10.09
C ASP A 360 29.21 -1.87 -10.70
N ILE A 361 28.95 -3.17 -10.47
CA ILE A 361 29.70 -4.27 -11.13
C ILE A 361 29.33 -4.37 -12.63
N LEU A 362 28.21 -3.78 -13.05
CA LEU A 362 27.70 -3.77 -14.41
C LEU A 362 27.63 -2.34 -14.98
N PRO A 363 28.77 -1.65 -15.16
CA PRO A 363 28.82 -0.21 -15.43
C PRO A 363 28.10 0.23 -16.71
N ASN A 364 27.87 -0.68 -17.67
CA ASN A 364 27.18 -0.39 -18.93
C ASN A 364 25.64 -0.53 -18.85
N LEU A 365 25.10 -1.08 -17.75
CA LEU A 365 23.64 -1.18 -17.53
C LEU A 365 23.11 -0.03 -16.67
N ALA A 366 23.96 0.55 -15.86
CA ALA A 366 23.62 1.63 -14.95
C ALA A 366 24.09 2.97 -15.53
N GLY A 367 23.59 3.44 -16.63
CA GLY A 367 23.92 4.74 -17.25
C GLY A 367 23.77 5.98 -16.34
N SER A 368 24.14 5.87 -15.06
CA SER A 368 23.80 6.82 -14.02
C SER A 368 24.91 7.00 -12.98
N GLN A 369 26.10 7.42 -13.41
CA GLN A 369 27.12 7.83 -12.42
C GLN A 369 26.77 9.12 -11.66
N ASP A 370 25.70 9.86 -12.05
CA ASP A 370 25.32 11.15 -11.48
C ASP A 370 23.83 11.30 -11.10
N ILE A 371 23.09 10.20 -10.89
CA ILE A 371 21.74 10.35 -10.34
C ILE A 371 21.87 10.74 -8.87
N MET A 372 21.55 12.01 -8.57
CA MET A 372 21.41 12.50 -7.21
C MET A 372 20.30 11.72 -6.50
N SER A 373 20.68 10.83 -5.58
CA SER A 373 19.71 10.07 -4.78
C SER A 373 19.29 10.87 -3.57
N TYR A 374 17.99 10.89 -3.28
CA TYR A 374 17.50 11.45 -2.02
C TYR A 374 18.03 10.66 -0.82
N SER A 375 18.33 11.37 0.24
CA SER A 375 18.68 10.79 1.53
C SER A 375 17.41 10.35 2.28
N ARG A 376 17.50 9.26 3.03
CA ARG A 376 16.41 8.75 3.84
C ARG A 376 16.33 9.52 5.17
N GLY A 377 15.12 10.01 5.52
CA GLY A 377 14.84 10.60 6.81
C GLY A 377 14.89 9.59 7.96
N SER A 378 15.08 10.08 9.19
CA SER A 378 15.05 9.25 10.40
C SER A 378 13.70 8.56 10.58
N ASP A 379 13.71 7.33 11.12
CA ASP A 379 12.48 6.60 11.50
C ASP A 379 11.77 7.23 12.71
N GLN A 380 12.43 8.12 13.43
CA GLN A 380 11.89 8.87 14.58
C GLN A 380 12.00 10.36 14.28
N GLN A 381 10.88 10.95 13.93
CA GLN A 381 10.76 12.39 13.69
C GLN A 381 9.59 12.96 14.50
N SER A 382 9.76 14.19 14.98
CA SER A 382 8.67 14.91 15.66
C SER A 382 7.55 15.22 14.65
N PRO A 383 6.28 15.17 15.08
CA PRO A 383 5.19 15.64 14.24
C PRO A 383 5.35 17.14 13.94
N LEU A 384 4.80 17.57 12.81
CA LEU A 384 4.66 18.98 12.52
C LEU A 384 3.71 19.64 13.53
N ARG A 385 4.01 20.87 13.93
CA ARG A 385 3.14 21.69 14.78
C ARG A 385 2.35 22.65 13.92
N VAL A 386 1.02 22.61 14.05
CA VAL A 386 0.09 23.36 13.21
C VAL A 386 -1.09 23.82 14.06
N ARG A 387 -1.25 25.13 14.26
CA ARG A 387 -2.40 25.70 15.01
C ARG A 387 -2.57 25.09 16.41
N GLY A 388 -1.49 24.79 17.11
CA GLY A 388 -1.53 24.13 18.41
C GLY A 388 -1.79 22.63 18.40
N HIS A 389 -1.86 22.03 17.23
CA HIS A 389 -2.06 20.59 17.00
C HIS A 389 -0.79 19.90 16.49
N ASN A 390 -0.73 18.60 16.72
CA ASN A 390 0.30 17.73 16.15
C ASN A 390 -0.21 17.12 14.85
N LEU A 391 0.50 17.33 13.76
CA LEU A 391 0.19 16.82 12.43
C LEU A 391 1.21 15.74 12.02
N GLY A 392 0.73 14.53 11.80
CA GLY A 392 1.56 13.43 11.29
C GLY A 392 1.63 13.47 9.77
N ALA A 393 2.84 13.29 9.24
CA ALA A 393 3.07 13.34 7.80
C ALA A 393 3.45 11.98 7.23
N ALA A 394 3.02 11.73 5.97
CA ALA A 394 3.48 10.64 5.13
C ALA A 394 3.58 11.17 3.69
N ILE A 395 4.77 11.14 3.10
CA ILE A 395 4.99 11.67 1.76
C ILE A 395 4.79 10.57 0.71
N CYS A 396 3.78 10.74 -0.16
CA CYS A 396 3.55 9.92 -1.34
C CYS A 396 3.54 8.40 -1.02
N TYR A 397 4.49 7.64 -1.53
CA TYR A 397 4.65 6.20 -1.38
C TYR A 397 4.62 5.69 0.08
N GLU A 398 4.91 6.54 1.07
CA GLU A 398 4.93 6.16 2.49
C GLU A 398 3.57 5.66 3.00
N VAL A 399 2.45 6.17 2.46
CA VAL A 399 1.11 5.74 2.89
C VAL A 399 0.81 4.28 2.51
N ALA A 400 1.56 3.72 1.57
CA ALA A 400 1.47 2.31 1.24
C ALA A 400 1.96 1.41 2.39
N TYR A 401 2.82 1.94 3.28
CA TYR A 401 3.39 1.21 4.42
C TYR A 401 2.53 1.40 5.69
N PRO A 402 1.73 0.41 6.12
CA PRO A 402 0.85 0.54 7.29
C PRO A 402 1.59 0.95 8.57
N ASP A 403 2.75 0.34 8.85
CA ASP A 403 3.50 0.60 10.07
C ASP A 403 4.21 1.97 10.08
N THR A 404 4.65 2.46 8.92
CA THR A 404 5.24 3.81 8.80
C THR A 404 4.19 4.88 9.11
N THR A 405 3.02 4.82 8.46
CA THR A 405 1.93 5.75 8.73
C THR A 405 1.44 5.65 10.17
N ARG A 406 1.34 4.43 10.72
CA ARG A 406 0.98 4.20 12.12
C ARG A 406 1.95 4.89 13.09
N LYS A 407 3.26 4.73 12.89
CA LYS A 407 4.28 5.36 13.74
C LYS A 407 4.18 6.88 13.69
N ASN A 408 4.00 7.43 12.49
CA ASN A 408 3.84 8.86 12.29
C ASN A 408 2.49 9.40 12.81
N ALA A 409 1.50 8.52 13.07
CA ALA A 409 0.21 8.89 13.64
C ALA A 409 0.20 8.94 15.19
N ILE A 410 1.18 8.32 15.85
CA ILE A 410 1.23 8.28 17.32
C ILE A 410 1.45 9.68 17.86
N GLY A 411 0.58 10.11 18.78
CA GLY A 411 0.67 11.44 19.40
C GLY A 411 0.21 12.60 18.51
N THR A 412 -0.42 12.30 17.36
CA THR A 412 -0.94 13.32 16.45
C THR A 412 -2.45 13.47 16.53
N ASP A 413 -2.96 14.61 16.09
CA ASP A 413 -4.37 14.97 16.10
C ASP A 413 -5.05 14.70 14.74
N PHE A 414 -4.30 14.85 13.65
CA PHE A 414 -4.69 14.55 12.28
C PHE A 414 -3.46 14.20 11.42
N LEU A 415 -3.68 13.75 10.20
CA LEU A 415 -2.63 13.27 9.31
C LEU A 415 -2.67 14.03 7.99
N LEU A 416 -1.52 14.10 7.31
CA LEU A 416 -1.43 14.54 5.93
C LEU A 416 -0.67 13.54 5.06
N THR A 417 -0.98 13.55 3.77
CA THR A 417 -0.10 13.08 2.72
C THR A 417 -0.03 14.08 1.59
N ILE A 418 1.18 14.37 1.16
CA ILE A 418 1.44 15.12 -0.06
C ILE A 418 2.00 14.17 -1.10
N SER A 419 1.57 14.31 -2.36
CA SER A 419 1.96 13.37 -3.41
C SER A 419 2.09 14.03 -4.77
N ASN A 420 2.98 13.47 -5.59
CA ASN A 420 3.08 13.81 -7.00
C ASN A 420 2.72 12.59 -7.85
N ASP A 421 1.43 12.30 -7.94
CA ASP A 421 0.90 11.16 -8.71
C ASP A 421 0.99 11.34 -10.23
N ALA A 422 1.60 12.43 -10.72
CA ALA A 422 1.77 12.71 -12.15
C ALA A 422 2.52 11.58 -12.89
N TRP A 423 3.43 10.89 -12.20
CA TRP A 423 4.15 9.71 -12.70
C TRP A 423 3.24 8.56 -13.17
N PHE A 424 2.01 8.52 -12.69
CA PHE A 424 1.07 7.43 -12.98
C PHE A 424 0.09 7.79 -14.12
N GLY A 425 0.05 9.05 -14.55
CA GLY A 425 -0.89 9.54 -15.58
C GLY A 425 -2.34 9.18 -15.25
N THR A 426 -3.11 8.79 -16.28
CA THR A 426 -4.53 8.42 -16.17
C THR A 426 -4.76 6.96 -15.75
N SER A 427 -3.72 6.26 -15.29
CA SER A 427 -3.79 4.85 -14.87
C SER A 427 -4.54 4.65 -13.54
N ALA A 428 -4.69 3.40 -13.11
CA ALA A 428 -5.29 3.05 -11.82
C ALA A 428 -4.44 3.47 -10.60
N GLY A 429 -3.15 3.77 -10.79
CA GLY A 429 -2.21 4.08 -9.71
C GLY A 429 -2.69 5.12 -8.70
N PRO A 430 -3.09 6.34 -9.14
CA PRO A 430 -3.56 7.39 -8.24
C PRO A 430 -4.78 7.00 -7.40
N LEU A 431 -5.70 6.22 -7.97
CA LEU A 431 -6.92 5.79 -7.30
C LEU A 431 -6.67 4.65 -6.31
N GLN A 432 -5.78 3.71 -6.64
CA GLN A 432 -5.30 2.71 -5.68
C GLN A 432 -4.55 3.36 -4.52
N HIS A 433 -3.76 4.39 -4.80
CA HIS A 433 -3.04 5.17 -3.80
C HIS A 433 -4.00 5.90 -2.85
N LEU A 434 -5.08 6.52 -3.37
CA LEU A 434 -6.15 7.11 -2.56
C LEU A 434 -6.82 6.06 -1.67
N GLN A 435 -7.12 4.87 -2.20
CA GLN A 435 -7.73 3.77 -1.44
C GLN A 435 -6.85 3.34 -0.25
N MET A 436 -5.51 3.42 -0.38
CA MET A 436 -4.61 3.19 0.74
C MET A 436 -4.71 4.29 1.79
N VAL A 437 -4.83 5.56 1.39
CA VAL A 437 -5.01 6.68 2.34
C VAL A 437 -6.31 6.52 3.14
N GLN A 438 -7.41 6.11 2.49
CA GLN A 438 -8.66 5.79 3.20
C GLN A 438 -8.45 4.70 4.26
N MET A 439 -7.73 3.63 3.92
CA MET A 439 -7.40 2.57 4.87
C MET A 439 -6.51 3.08 6.01
N ARG A 440 -5.53 3.94 5.74
CA ARG A 440 -4.69 4.56 6.78
C ARG A 440 -5.49 5.44 7.73
N ALA A 441 -6.43 6.24 7.21
CA ALA A 441 -7.31 7.06 8.03
C ALA A 441 -8.15 6.19 8.99
N LEU A 442 -8.73 5.11 8.47
CA LEU A 442 -9.54 4.15 9.23
C LEU A 442 -8.72 3.42 10.30
N GLU A 443 -7.54 2.91 9.95
CA GLU A 443 -6.64 2.20 10.88
C GLU A 443 -6.22 3.07 12.06
N ASN A 444 -5.94 4.34 11.81
CA ASN A 444 -5.43 5.27 12.82
C ASN A 444 -6.54 6.11 13.48
N GLY A 445 -7.78 6.02 12.99
CA GLY A 445 -8.89 6.82 13.52
C GLY A 445 -8.61 8.32 13.46
N ARG A 446 -7.94 8.80 12.39
CA ARG A 446 -7.57 10.21 12.19
C ARG A 446 -8.11 10.73 10.86
N TRP A 447 -8.47 12.01 10.85
CA TRP A 447 -8.70 12.72 9.60
C TRP A 447 -7.41 12.82 8.81
N PHE A 448 -7.54 12.76 7.50
CA PHE A 448 -6.41 12.76 6.57
C PHE A 448 -6.61 13.82 5.48
N MET A 449 -5.67 14.75 5.38
CA MET A 449 -5.56 15.69 4.26
C MET A 449 -4.65 15.08 3.19
N ARG A 450 -5.13 14.96 1.97
CA ARG A 450 -4.35 14.49 0.83
C ARG A 450 -4.27 15.58 -0.24
N ALA A 451 -3.12 16.22 -0.38
CA ALA A 451 -2.85 17.17 -1.46
C ALA A 451 -1.98 16.50 -2.54
N THR A 452 -2.43 16.57 -3.78
CA THR A 452 -1.72 15.98 -4.93
C THR A 452 -1.52 17.01 -6.03
N ASN A 453 -0.47 16.83 -6.86
CA ASN A 453 -0.25 17.71 -8.00
C ASN A 453 -1.31 17.49 -9.10
N THR A 454 -1.43 16.26 -9.63
CA THR A 454 -2.36 15.89 -10.72
C THR A 454 -3.30 14.75 -10.33
N GLY A 455 -3.02 14.08 -9.22
CA GLY A 455 -3.76 12.92 -8.72
C GLY A 455 -5.10 13.28 -8.11
N VAL A 456 -5.49 12.57 -7.06
CA VAL A 456 -6.75 12.82 -6.36
C VAL A 456 -6.48 13.56 -5.06
N THR A 457 -6.72 14.87 -5.05
CA THR A 457 -6.75 15.67 -3.82
C THR A 457 -8.05 15.39 -3.07
N ALA A 458 -7.97 15.10 -1.76
CA ALA A 458 -9.14 14.69 -0.98
C ALA A 458 -8.98 15.01 0.51
N ILE A 459 -10.12 15.19 1.19
CA ILE A 459 -10.24 15.21 2.65
C ILE A 459 -10.95 13.93 3.06
N ILE A 460 -10.36 13.17 3.97
CA ILE A 460 -10.83 11.86 4.37
C ILE A 460 -11.07 11.86 5.90
N ASP A 461 -12.24 11.40 6.33
CA ASP A 461 -12.59 11.34 7.74
C ASP A 461 -11.87 10.18 8.47
N HIS A 462 -11.96 10.16 9.79
CA HIS A 462 -11.39 9.14 10.66
C HIS A 462 -11.96 7.71 10.47
N LYS A 463 -12.99 7.57 9.63
CA LYS A 463 -13.60 6.29 9.23
C LYS A 463 -13.23 5.90 7.81
N GLY A 464 -12.26 6.59 7.19
CA GLY A 464 -11.81 6.31 5.83
C GLY A 464 -12.77 6.77 4.73
N ARG A 465 -13.79 7.58 5.07
CA ARG A 465 -14.73 8.12 4.08
C ARG A 465 -14.15 9.38 3.44
N ILE A 466 -14.24 9.46 2.13
CA ILE A 466 -13.93 10.69 1.40
C ILE A 466 -15.05 11.69 1.69
N VAL A 467 -14.72 12.81 2.34
CA VAL A 467 -15.66 13.89 2.66
C VAL A 467 -15.72 14.88 1.51
N GLU A 468 -14.53 15.27 1.02
CA GLU A 468 -14.38 16.17 -0.11
C GLU A 468 -13.33 15.62 -1.06
N ARG A 469 -13.51 15.86 -2.36
CA ARG A 469 -12.63 15.38 -3.42
C ARG A 469 -12.57 16.36 -4.59
N ALA A 470 -11.35 16.68 -5.04
CA ALA A 470 -11.13 17.43 -6.28
C ALA A 470 -11.13 16.50 -7.52
N PRO A 471 -11.49 17.01 -8.70
CA PRO A 471 -11.29 16.29 -9.96
C PRO A 471 -9.80 16.14 -10.24
N GLN A 472 -9.43 15.05 -10.94
CA GLN A 472 -8.05 14.85 -11.39
C GLN A 472 -7.73 15.74 -12.60
N PHE A 473 -6.45 16.07 -12.78
CA PHE A 473 -5.93 16.78 -13.94
C PHE A 473 -6.50 18.19 -14.15
N GLU A 474 -6.99 18.81 -13.09
CA GLU A 474 -7.47 20.20 -13.10
C GLU A 474 -6.66 21.04 -12.11
N ARG A 475 -6.44 22.32 -12.46
CA ARG A 475 -5.95 23.32 -11.50
C ARG A 475 -7.10 23.74 -10.62
N THR A 476 -7.03 23.47 -9.34
CA THR A 476 -8.13 23.75 -8.42
C THR A 476 -7.66 23.83 -6.98
N VAL A 477 -8.54 24.34 -6.13
CA VAL A 477 -8.39 24.36 -4.68
C VAL A 477 -9.53 23.59 -4.06
N LEU A 478 -9.20 22.55 -3.29
CA LEU A 478 -10.18 21.82 -2.50
C LEU A 478 -10.28 22.44 -1.12
N ARG A 479 -11.44 23.00 -0.80
CA ARG A 479 -11.76 23.58 0.51
C ARG A 479 -12.57 22.60 1.33
N GLY A 480 -12.40 22.67 2.66
CA GLY A 480 -13.18 21.89 3.61
C GLY A 480 -12.72 22.11 5.04
N ASP A 481 -13.20 21.28 5.91
CA ASP A 481 -12.88 21.31 7.34
C ASP A 481 -12.34 19.96 7.79
N ILE A 482 -11.44 19.96 8.77
CA ILE A 482 -10.90 18.76 9.41
C ILE A 482 -11.09 18.83 10.91
N GLN A 483 -11.33 17.67 11.50
CA GLN A 483 -11.53 17.56 12.95
C GLN A 483 -10.30 16.95 13.63
N ALA A 484 -9.71 17.69 14.58
CA ALA A 484 -8.67 17.18 15.45
C ALA A 484 -9.22 16.06 16.35
N ARG A 485 -8.47 14.96 16.51
CA ARG A 485 -8.92 13.82 17.31
C ARG A 485 -7.85 13.33 18.28
N VAL A 486 -8.30 12.88 19.45
CA VAL A 486 -7.45 12.29 20.50
C VAL A 486 -7.84 10.84 20.77
N GLY A 487 -6.96 10.10 21.44
CA GLY A 487 -7.10 8.67 21.69
C GLY A 487 -6.38 7.84 20.62
N ASN A 488 -6.32 6.54 20.83
CA ASN A 488 -5.60 5.62 19.95
C ASN A 488 -6.47 4.41 19.63
N THR A 489 -6.48 4.01 18.37
CA THR A 489 -7.03 2.71 17.99
C THR A 489 -6.17 1.57 18.57
N PRO A 490 -6.71 0.35 18.72
CA PRO A 490 -5.88 -0.82 19.05
C PRO A 490 -4.71 -1.01 18.06
N PHE A 491 -4.95 -0.79 16.75
CA PHE A 491 -3.89 -0.86 15.75
C PHE A 491 -2.78 0.19 15.99
N MET A 492 -3.11 1.43 16.35
CA MET A 492 -2.08 2.43 16.71
C MET A 492 -1.20 1.96 17.87
N ARG A 493 -1.81 1.33 18.89
CA ARG A 493 -1.09 0.86 20.08
C ARG A 493 -0.20 -0.35 19.83
N PHE A 494 -0.74 -1.37 19.16
CA PHE A 494 -0.10 -2.69 19.06
C PHE A 494 0.48 -2.95 17.66
N GLY A 495 0.11 -2.14 16.67
CA GLY A 495 0.55 -2.33 15.28
C GLY A 495 0.07 -3.66 14.69
N GLN A 496 0.88 -4.17 13.80
CA GLN A 496 0.63 -5.44 13.10
C GLN A 496 1.08 -6.69 13.88
N TYR A 497 1.76 -6.52 15.04
CA TYR A 497 2.37 -7.64 15.75
C TYR A 497 1.37 -8.68 16.28
N PRO A 498 0.19 -8.30 16.84
CA PRO A 498 -0.78 -9.29 17.30
C PRO A 498 -1.29 -10.21 16.20
N ILE A 499 -1.63 -9.64 15.02
CA ILE A 499 -2.12 -10.46 13.91
C ILE A 499 -1.01 -11.38 13.37
N LEU A 500 0.22 -10.91 13.27
CA LEU A 500 1.37 -11.72 12.84
C LEU A 500 1.66 -12.87 13.82
N PHE A 501 1.57 -12.61 15.12
CA PHE A 501 1.71 -13.64 16.14
C PHE A 501 0.64 -14.72 15.99
N ILE A 502 -0.64 -14.33 15.81
CA ILE A 502 -1.74 -15.26 15.58
C ILE A 502 -1.50 -16.08 14.30
N MET A 503 -1.10 -15.46 13.20
CA MET A 503 -0.82 -16.17 11.94
C MET A 503 0.29 -17.19 12.11
N THR A 504 1.37 -16.82 12.79
CA THR A 504 2.50 -17.71 13.06
C THR A 504 2.05 -18.90 13.94
N LEU A 505 1.28 -18.64 14.98
CA LEU A 505 0.73 -19.69 15.85
C LEU A 505 -0.17 -20.66 15.09
N LEU A 506 -1.08 -20.15 14.24
CA LEU A 506 -1.94 -20.99 13.40
C LEU A 506 -1.13 -21.91 12.47
N LEU A 507 -0.02 -21.42 11.91
CA LEU A 507 0.85 -22.23 11.06
C LEU A 507 1.61 -23.30 11.85
N ILE A 508 2.10 -22.98 13.05
CA ILE A 508 2.74 -23.95 13.94
C ILE A 508 1.75 -25.06 14.31
N LEU A 509 0.54 -24.72 14.75
CA LEU A 509 -0.50 -25.69 15.08
C LEU A 509 -0.89 -26.55 13.88
N SER A 510 -1.00 -25.95 12.69
CA SER A 510 -1.29 -26.67 11.45
C SER A 510 -0.18 -27.66 11.07
N TYR A 511 1.09 -27.26 11.25
CA TYR A 511 2.24 -28.12 11.01
C TYR A 511 2.27 -29.31 11.97
N LEU A 512 2.09 -29.08 13.28
CA LEU A 512 2.05 -30.13 14.29
C LEU A 512 0.89 -31.10 14.05
N GLY A 513 -0.30 -30.60 13.77
CA GLY A 513 -1.48 -31.43 13.46
C GLY A 513 -1.34 -32.26 12.18
N LYS A 514 -0.50 -31.81 11.22
CA LYS A 514 -0.18 -32.62 10.03
C LYS A 514 0.77 -33.76 10.38
N ARG A 515 1.76 -33.55 11.25
CA ARG A 515 2.72 -34.58 11.69
C ARG A 515 2.06 -35.71 12.49
N THR A 516 1.14 -35.39 13.37
CA THR A 516 0.43 -36.39 14.18
C THR A 516 -0.48 -37.32 13.36
N LYS A 517 -0.94 -36.86 12.18
CA LYS A 517 -1.77 -37.65 11.27
C LYS A 517 -0.96 -38.48 10.25
N ALA A 518 0.36 -38.33 10.21
CA ALA A 518 1.20 -39.14 9.35
C ALA A 518 1.30 -40.55 9.95
N PRO A 519 1.00 -41.65 9.23
CA PRO A 519 1.17 -42.99 9.73
C PRO A 519 2.64 -43.24 10.12
N VAL A 520 2.85 -43.77 11.31
CA VAL A 520 4.18 -44.24 11.75
C VAL A 520 4.65 -45.25 10.71
N ARG A 521 5.63 -44.91 9.89
CA ARG A 521 6.32 -45.91 9.08
C ARG A 521 7.10 -46.80 10.04
N LEU A 522 6.53 -47.97 10.40
CA LEU A 522 7.29 -49.04 10.98
C LEU A 522 8.41 -49.39 9.98
N VAL A 523 9.62 -49.01 10.31
CA VAL A 523 10.83 -49.48 9.63
C VAL A 523 10.89 -50.97 9.91
N LYS A 524 10.58 -51.78 8.89
CA LYS A 524 10.89 -53.23 8.89
C LYS A 524 12.32 -53.43 8.43
#